data_ce75cc0430d5d32d2dd08d246065a6de
#
_entry.id   ce75cc0430d5d32d2dd08d246065a6de
#
_cell.length_a   1.000
_cell.length_b   1.000
_cell.length_c   1.000
_cell.angle_alpha   90.00
_cell.angle_beta   90.00
_cell.angle_gamma   90.00
#
_symmetry.space_group_name_H-M   'P 1'
#
loop_
_entity.id
_entity.type
_entity.pdbx_description
1 polymer ?
#
loop_
_entity_poly.entity_id
_entity_poly.type
_entity_poly.pdbx_seq_one_letter_code
_entity_poly.pdbx_strand_id
1 'polypeptide(L)'
;NPTPEFKVTRESKTTMTIDADRALGIHVGPWAMQHAIDKAKEFGIGAVAVTNSGHLAGCGYYAMMAAEQGMIGHCMTAGGSHQTVPTFGSKPVMGTNPIAWAAPARDMPPFLFDVATTQVANNKIGLAR
;
A
#
# COMPACT_ATOMS: atom_id res chain seq x y z
N ASN A 1 5.02 15.49 -8.42
CA ASN A 1 5.67 16.63 -7.77
C ASN A 1 7.03 16.18 -7.21
N PRO A 2 8.17 16.82 -7.57
CA PRO A 2 9.48 16.46 -7.04
C PRO A 2 9.72 16.99 -5.61
N THR A 3 8.97 17.98 -5.16
CA THR A 3 9.05 18.58 -3.82
C THR A 3 7.67 18.66 -3.20
N PRO A 4 7.05 17.50 -2.86
CA PRO A 4 5.69 17.47 -2.37
C PRO A 4 5.59 17.93 -0.91
N GLU A 5 4.49 18.59 -0.59
CA GLU A 5 4.08 18.91 0.78
C GLU A 5 2.92 18.01 1.18
N PHE A 6 3.16 17.05 2.06
CA PHE A 6 2.12 16.16 2.55
C PHE A 6 1.18 16.91 3.50
N LYS A 7 -0.14 16.77 3.27
CA LYS A 7 -1.15 17.43 4.09
C LYS A 7 -2.06 16.40 4.75
N VAL A 8 -2.16 16.46 6.07
CA VAL A 8 -3.20 15.72 6.78
C VAL A 8 -4.52 16.45 6.54
N THR A 9 -5.46 15.78 5.88
CA THR A 9 -6.78 16.34 5.54
C THR A 9 -7.86 15.94 6.51
N ARG A 10 -7.71 14.78 7.16
CA ARG A 10 -8.57 14.29 8.24
C ARG A 10 -7.75 13.48 9.22
N GLU A 11 -8.11 13.58 10.49
CA GLU A 11 -7.47 12.81 11.55
C GLU A 11 -8.45 12.46 12.66
N SER A 12 -8.30 11.25 13.21
CA SER A 12 -8.92 10.78 14.44
C SER A 12 -7.85 10.06 15.29
N LYS A 13 -8.26 9.52 16.44
CA LYS A 13 -7.33 8.73 17.28
C LYS A 13 -6.68 7.58 16.51
N THR A 14 -7.45 6.84 15.72
CA THR A 14 -7.00 5.61 15.06
C THR A 14 -6.86 5.75 13.54
N THR A 15 -7.35 6.81 12.93
CA THR A 15 -7.31 6.99 11.47
C THR A 15 -6.72 8.33 11.05
N MET A 16 -6.16 8.36 9.84
CA MET A 16 -5.66 9.58 9.20
C MET A 16 -5.90 9.51 7.70
N THR A 17 -6.15 10.65 7.08
CA THR A 17 -6.16 10.80 5.62
C THR A 17 -5.14 11.85 5.21
N ILE A 18 -4.33 11.52 4.22
CA ILE A 18 -3.21 12.32 3.74
C ILE A 18 -3.44 12.66 2.27
N ASP A 19 -3.27 13.91 1.91
CA ASP A 19 -3.03 14.32 0.52
C ASP A 19 -1.53 14.34 0.27
N ALA A 20 -1.07 13.54 -0.69
CA ALA A 20 0.34 13.37 -1.02
C ALA A 20 0.88 14.41 -2.01
N ASP A 21 0.10 15.40 -2.41
CA ASP A 21 0.50 16.46 -3.34
C ASP A 21 1.20 15.91 -4.60
N ARG A 22 0.64 14.85 -5.19
CA ARG A 22 1.16 14.16 -6.38
C ARG A 22 2.57 13.58 -6.22
N ALA A 23 3.00 13.30 -4.99
CA ALA A 23 4.23 12.57 -4.73
C ALA A 23 4.20 11.15 -5.32
N LEU A 24 5.36 10.59 -5.56
CA LEU A 24 5.47 9.14 -5.76
C LEU A 24 5.04 8.43 -4.46
N GLY A 25 4.30 7.32 -4.60
CA GLY A 25 3.85 6.53 -3.46
C GLY A 25 4.99 6.03 -2.57
N ILE A 26 6.12 5.70 -3.18
CA ILE A 26 7.35 5.29 -2.45
C ILE A 26 7.91 6.39 -1.53
N HIS A 27 7.60 7.65 -1.78
CA HIS A 27 8.00 8.76 -0.93
C HIS A 27 7.05 8.95 0.27
N VAL A 28 5.74 8.95 0.01
CA VAL A 28 4.73 9.14 1.07
C VAL A 28 4.42 7.87 1.86
N GLY A 29 4.61 6.69 1.26
CA GLY A 29 4.24 5.40 1.86
C GLY A 29 4.89 5.11 3.20
N PRO A 30 6.23 5.26 3.36
CA PRO A 30 6.89 5.05 4.65
C PRO A 30 6.38 6.01 5.73
N TRP A 31 6.18 7.27 5.38
CA TRP A 31 5.65 8.28 6.29
C TRP A 31 4.22 7.94 6.73
N ALA A 32 3.36 7.55 5.78
CA ALA A 32 1.99 7.13 6.07
C ALA A 32 1.94 5.87 6.96
N MET A 33 2.75 4.86 6.66
CA MET A 33 2.81 3.64 7.46
C MET A 33 3.33 3.91 8.87
N GLN A 34 4.33 4.78 9.03
CA GLN A 34 4.82 5.14 10.36
C GLN A 34 3.72 5.80 11.21
N HIS A 35 2.90 6.69 10.65
CA HIS A 35 1.75 7.25 11.35
C HIS A 35 0.70 6.20 11.74
N ALA A 36 0.45 5.20 10.89
CA ALA A 36 -0.44 4.09 11.24
C ALA A 36 0.13 3.27 12.41
N ILE A 37 1.44 2.99 12.38
CA ILE A 37 2.17 2.29 13.45
C ILE A 37 2.09 3.07 14.77
N ASP A 38 2.32 4.38 14.76
CA ASP A 38 2.31 5.20 15.97
C ASP A 38 0.91 5.24 16.60
N LYS A 39 -0.13 5.38 15.77
CA LYS A 39 -1.52 5.27 16.24
C LYS A 39 -1.82 3.86 16.79
N ALA A 40 -1.34 2.81 16.16
CA ALA A 40 -1.54 1.45 16.63
C ALA A 40 -0.85 1.18 17.99
N LYS A 41 0.31 1.76 18.25
CA LYS A 41 1.00 1.70 19.55
C LYS A 41 0.17 2.32 20.67
N GLU A 42 -0.49 3.42 20.38
CA GLU A 42 -1.27 4.16 21.39
C GLU A 42 -2.68 3.57 21.56
N PHE A 43 -3.35 3.20 20.47
CA PHE A 43 -4.77 2.85 20.48
C PHE A 43 -5.08 1.41 20.09
N GLY A 44 -4.07 0.57 19.85
CA GLY A 44 -4.23 -0.83 19.45
C GLY A 44 -4.48 -1.05 17.96
N ILE A 45 -4.88 -0.03 17.22
CA ILE A 45 -5.05 -0.03 15.77
C ILE A 45 -4.71 1.33 15.17
N GLY A 46 -4.14 1.34 13.98
CA GLY A 46 -3.92 2.56 13.20
C GLY A 46 -4.18 2.32 11.72
N ALA A 47 -4.84 3.25 11.06
CA ALA A 47 -5.08 3.18 9.62
C ALA A 47 -4.86 4.55 8.96
N VAL A 48 -4.14 4.56 7.85
CA VAL A 48 -3.86 5.78 7.08
C VAL A 48 -4.26 5.57 5.63
N ALA A 49 -5.12 6.45 5.12
CA ALA A 49 -5.46 6.52 3.71
C ALA A 49 -4.63 7.62 3.03
N VAL A 50 -4.03 7.31 1.90
CA VAL A 50 -3.27 8.28 1.09
C VAL A 50 -4.02 8.55 -0.20
N THR A 51 -4.25 9.82 -0.49
CA THR A 51 -4.86 10.30 -1.72
C THR A 51 -3.85 11.07 -2.55
N ASN A 52 -4.16 11.28 -3.83
CA ASN A 52 -3.37 12.11 -4.74
C ASN A 52 -1.87 11.71 -4.76
N SER A 53 -1.60 10.38 -4.82
CA SER A 53 -0.25 9.84 -4.90
C SER A 53 -0.01 9.09 -6.21
N GLY A 54 1.26 8.93 -6.58
CA GLY A 54 1.70 8.08 -7.67
C GLY A 54 1.92 6.62 -7.23
N HIS A 55 2.64 5.87 -8.07
CA HIS A 55 2.91 4.45 -7.89
C HIS A 55 3.58 4.13 -6.54
N LEU A 56 3.04 3.15 -5.82
CA LEU A 56 3.46 2.77 -4.45
C LEU A 56 4.64 1.80 -4.41
N ALA A 57 5.04 1.20 -5.55
CA ALA A 57 5.99 0.10 -5.63
C ALA A 57 5.46 -1.18 -4.92
N GLY A 58 6.29 -1.90 -4.16
CA GLY A 58 5.90 -3.13 -3.47
C GLY A 58 5.17 -2.85 -2.16
N CYS A 59 3.93 -3.31 -2.04
CA CYS A 59 3.12 -3.11 -0.82
C CYS A 59 3.70 -3.82 0.39
N GLY A 60 4.42 -4.93 0.16
CA GLY A 60 5.05 -5.72 1.22
C GLY A 60 6.07 -4.95 2.05
N TYR A 61 6.78 -4.00 1.44
CA TYR A 61 7.72 -3.15 2.16
C TYR A 61 7.05 -2.41 3.32
N TYR A 62 5.89 -1.81 3.07
CA TYR A 62 5.16 -1.04 4.09
C TYR A 62 4.55 -1.95 5.15
N ALA A 63 3.99 -3.10 4.75
CA ALA A 63 3.47 -4.08 5.69
C ALA A 63 4.57 -4.60 6.64
N MET A 64 5.78 -4.83 6.12
CA MET A 64 6.94 -5.27 6.90
C MET A 64 7.38 -4.24 7.94
N MET A 65 7.26 -2.94 7.69
CA MET A 65 7.59 -1.90 8.68
C MET A 65 6.81 -2.09 10.01
N ALA A 66 5.55 -2.54 9.93
CA ALA A 66 4.76 -2.85 11.12
C ALA A 66 5.19 -4.19 11.76
N ALA A 67 5.46 -5.21 10.96
CA ALA A 67 5.91 -6.51 11.45
C ALA A 67 7.25 -6.44 12.20
N GLU A 68 8.17 -5.62 11.72
CA GLU A 68 9.46 -5.34 12.37
C GLU A 68 9.30 -4.62 13.73
N GLN A 69 8.13 -4.00 13.96
CA GLN A 69 7.78 -3.38 15.23
C GLN A 69 6.80 -4.23 16.07
N GLY A 70 6.68 -5.52 15.76
CA GLY A 70 5.88 -6.49 16.53
C GLY A 70 4.37 -6.42 16.27
N MET A 71 3.94 -5.78 15.17
CA MET A 71 2.53 -5.60 14.80
C MET A 71 2.18 -6.34 13.51
N ILE A 72 0.90 -6.59 13.28
CA ILE A 72 0.42 -7.03 11.98
C ILE A 72 0.32 -5.80 11.06
N GLY A 73 1.04 -5.84 9.95
CA GLY A 73 1.00 -4.81 8.91
C GLY A 73 0.09 -5.20 7.76
N HIS A 74 -0.63 -4.21 7.24
CA HIS A 74 -1.44 -4.36 6.04
C HIS A 74 -1.23 -3.15 5.13
N CYS A 75 -1.00 -3.41 3.85
CA CYS A 75 -0.91 -2.37 2.82
C CYS A 75 -1.64 -2.82 1.57
N MET A 76 -2.42 -1.93 0.98
CA MET A 76 -3.08 -2.16 -0.29
C MET A 76 -3.15 -0.87 -1.10
N THR A 77 -3.26 -0.99 -2.41
CA THR A 77 -3.48 0.15 -3.28
C THR A 77 -4.36 -0.22 -4.47
N ALA A 78 -5.12 0.75 -4.96
CA ALA A 78 -5.88 0.62 -6.19
C ALA A 78 -5.12 1.35 -7.31
N GLY A 79 -4.73 0.62 -8.35
CA GLY A 79 -4.05 1.18 -9.51
C GLY A 79 -5.01 1.82 -10.50
N GLY A 80 -4.69 3.04 -10.96
CA GLY A 80 -5.50 3.80 -11.91
C GLY A 80 -5.43 3.34 -13.37
N SER A 81 -4.60 2.36 -13.71
CA SER A 81 -4.50 1.84 -15.08
C SER A 81 -5.55 0.76 -15.31
N HIS A 82 -6.59 1.09 -16.04
CA HIS A 82 -7.61 0.13 -16.48
C HIS A 82 -7.02 -0.83 -17.54
N GLN A 83 -6.23 -1.80 -17.08
CA GLN A 83 -5.49 -2.72 -17.98
C GLN A 83 -5.97 -4.17 -17.85
N THR A 84 -6.80 -4.47 -16.85
CA THR A 84 -7.23 -5.83 -16.56
C THR A 84 -8.74 -5.96 -16.76
N VAL A 85 -9.12 -7.02 -17.45
CA VAL A 85 -10.51 -7.39 -17.66
C VAL A 85 -10.96 -8.26 -16.48
N PRO A 86 -12.09 -7.94 -15.82
CA PRO A 86 -12.63 -8.82 -14.79
C PRO A 86 -13.11 -10.16 -15.38
N THR A 87 -13.17 -11.18 -14.53
CA THR A 87 -13.67 -12.50 -14.93
C THR A 87 -15.06 -12.38 -15.59
N PHE A 88 -15.22 -13.00 -16.75
CA PHE A 88 -16.40 -12.90 -17.61
C PHE A 88 -16.71 -11.50 -18.16
N GLY A 89 -15.86 -10.52 -17.93
CA GLY A 89 -15.99 -9.18 -18.52
C GLY A 89 -15.38 -9.11 -19.93
N SER A 90 -15.70 -8.05 -20.67
CA SER A 90 -15.15 -7.78 -22.01
C SER A 90 -14.34 -6.48 -22.08
N LYS A 91 -14.39 -5.65 -21.04
CA LYS A 91 -13.70 -4.34 -21.02
C LYS A 91 -12.70 -4.27 -19.87
N PRO A 92 -11.48 -3.74 -20.09
CA PRO A 92 -10.51 -3.51 -19.03
C PRO A 92 -10.99 -2.34 -18.14
N VAL A 93 -11.23 -2.62 -16.87
CA VAL A 93 -11.72 -1.64 -15.87
C VAL A 93 -10.97 -1.72 -14.55
N MET A 94 -10.05 -2.65 -14.40
CA MET A 94 -9.32 -2.89 -13.17
C MET A 94 -7.81 -2.67 -13.36
N GLY A 95 -7.16 -2.24 -12.30
CA GLY A 95 -5.70 -2.28 -12.15
C GLY A 95 -5.22 -3.58 -11.51
N THR A 96 -3.93 -3.66 -11.19
CA THR A 96 -3.34 -4.83 -10.52
C THR A 96 -3.75 -4.94 -9.05
N ASN A 97 -4.10 -3.84 -8.41
CA ASN A 97 -4.67 -3.73 -7.06
C ASN A 97 -3.99 -4.67 -6.04
N PRO A 98 -2.69 -4.49 -5.77
CA PRO A 98 -1.95 -5.35 -4.88
C PRO A 98 -2.44 -5.24 -3.44
N ILE A 99 -2.28 -6.35 -2.70
CA ILE A 99 -2.56 -6.46 -1.27
C ILE A 99 -1.36 -7.11 -0.62
N ALA A 100 -0.90 -6.55 0.49
CA ALA A 100 0.16 -7.12 1.30
C ALA A 100 -0.25 -7.24 2.76
N TRP A 101 0.19 -8.34 3.38
CA TRP A 101 0.10 -8.59 4.80
C TRP A 101 1.45 -9.03 5.32
N ALA A 102 1.85 -8.55 6.48
CA ALA A 102 3.01 -9.01 7.20
C ALA A 102 2.68 -9.20 8.68
N ALA A 103 3.31 -10.19 9.29
CA ALA A 103 3.15 -10.45 10.70
C ALA A 103 4.48 -10.94 11.31
N PRO A 104 4.80 -10.55 12.56
CA PRO A 104 5.98 -11.07 13.22
C PRO A 104 5.87 -12.58 13.46
N ALA A 105 6.99 -13.27 13.42
CA ALA A 105 7.09 -14.67 13.81
C ALA A 105 8.11 -14.80 14.94
N ARG A 106 7.90 -15.78 15.83
CA ARG A 106 8.71 -15.91 17.05
C ARG A 106 10.16 -16.32 16.76
N ASP A 107 10.33 -17.43 16.06
CA ASP A 107 11.64 -18.07 15.82
C ASP A 107 11.93 -18.23 14.32
N MET A 108 11.15 -17.58 13.47
CA MET A 108 11.23 -17.61 12.02
C MET A 108 11.28 -16.20 11.44
N PRO A 109 11.71 -16.00 10.20
CA PRO A 109 11.52 -14.72 9.52
C PRO A 109 10.04 -14.31 9.56
N PRO A 110 9.73 -13.02 9.61
CA PRO A 110 8.34 -12.54 9.57
C PRO A 110 7.57 -13.12 8.37
N PHE A 111 6.30 -13.43 8.59
CA PHE A 111 5.41 -13.77 7.49
C PHE A 111 5.22 -12.56 6.58
N LEU A 112 5.35 -12.77 5.28
CA LEU A 112 5.05 -11.75 4.27
C LEU A 112 4.23 -12.36 3.14
N PHE A 113 3.08 -11.78 2.88
CA PHE A 113 2.25 -12.02 1.71
C PHE A 113 2.12 -10.71 0.94
N ASP A 114 2.58 -10.67 -0.31
CA ASP A 114 2.50 -9.49 -1.18
C ASP A 114 2.18 -9.92 -2.61
N VAL A 115 0.96 -9.71 -3.03
CA VAL A 115 0.47 -10.18 -4.32
C VAL A 115 -0.39 -9.13 -5.03
N ALA A 116 -0.31 -9.12 -6.36
CA ALA A 116 -1.34 -8.48 -7.17
C ALA A 116 -2.64 -9.33 -7.14
N THR A 117 -3.79 -8.68 -7.23
CA THR A 117 -5.08 -9.37 -7.37
C THR A 117 -5.32 -9.85 -8.81
N THR A 118 -4.38 -9.61 -9.72
CA THR A 118 -4.37 -10.07 -11.10
C THR A 118 -3.26 -11.10 -11.31
N GLN A 119 -3.44 -12.00 -12.27
CA GLN A 119 -2.45 -13.06 -12.51
C GLN A 119 -1.09 -12.55 -12.98
N VAL A 120 -1.09 -11.46 -13.76
CA VAL A 120 0.14 -10.91 -14.35
C VAL A 120 0.06 -9.39 -14.49
N ALA A 121 1.16 -8.71 -14.21
CA ALA A 121 1.31 -7.29 -14.50
C ALA A 121 1.65 -7.07 -15.98
N ASN A 122 1.21 -5.95 -16.55
CA ASN A 122 1.38 -5.62 -17.96
C ASN A 122 2.85 -5.68 -18.43
N ASN A 123 3.78 -5.26 -17.60
CA ASN A 123 5.21 -5.29 -17.93
C ASN A 123 5.74 -6.70 -18.18
N LYS A 124 5.20 -7.73 -17.53
CA LYS A 124 5.58 -9.13 -17.79
C LYS A 124 5.11 -9.61 -19.15
N ILE A 125 3.98 -9.12 -19.63
CA ILE A 125 3.49 -9.40 -20.99
C ILE A 125 4.43 -8.78 -22.02
N GLY A 126 4.94 -7.57 -21.76
CA GLY A 126 5.94 -6.92 -22.62
C GLY A 126 7.27 -7.67 -22.70
N LEU A 127 7.69 -8.33 -21.63
CA LEU A 127 8.92 -9.14 -21.59
C LEU A 127 8.76 -10.50 -22.30
N ALA A 128 7.53 -10.99 -22.47
CA ALA A 128 7.22 -12.27 -23.11
C ALA A 128 7.05 -12.16 -24.65
N ARG A 129 7.13 -10.96 -25.21
CA ARG A 129 7.09 -10.67 -26.67
C ARG A 129 8.49 -10.53 -27.23
#